data_1dd6795ceed36986aa238c7092adb11f
#
_entry.id   1dd6795ceed36986aa238c7092adb11f
#
_cell.length_a   1.000
_cell.length_b   1.000
_cell.length_c   1.000
_cell.angle_alpha   90.00
_cell.angle_beta   90.00
_cell.angle_gamma   90.00
#
_symmetry.space_group_name_H-M   'P 1'
#
loop_
_entity.id
_entity.type
_entity.pdbx_description
1 polymer ?
#
loop_
_entity_poly.entity_id
_entity_poly.type
_entity_poly.pdbx_seq_one_letter_code
_entity_poly.pdbx_strand_id
1 'polypeptide(L)' 'MTLWFENRFGEAKQIARCENKDDVYRSIDDFIKQANAAKPKGSKPFKSYYIRSWEQDGKTWYDVGSHVEFFYTTEK' A
#
# COMPACT_ATOMS: atom_id res chain seq x y z
N MET A 1 -0.33 -0.68 -14.76
CA MET A 1 -0.31 -1.62 -13.63
C MET A 1 -1.42 -1.29 -12.64
N THR A 2 -1.82 -2.24 -11.85
CA THR A 2 -2.86 -2.04 -10.84
C THR A 2 -2.25 -2.14 -9.45
N LEU A 3 -2.59 -1.20 -8.58
CA LEU A 3 -2.13 -1.18 -7.19
C LEU A 3 -3.21 -1.78 -6.31
N TRP A 4 -2.80 -2.73 -5.45
CA TRP A 4 -3.67 -3.44 -4.51
C TRP A 4 -3.21 -3.22 -3.09
N PHE A 5 -4.16 -3.26 -2.16
CA PHE A 5 -3.89 -3.28 -0.73
C PHE A 5 -4.37 -4.60 -0.16
N GLU A 6 -3.47 -5.31 0.53
CA GLU A 6 -3.81 -6.57 1.19
C GLU A 6 -3.83 -6.36 2.70
N ASN A 7 -4.96 -6.65 3.32
CA ASN A 7 -5.11 -6.46 4.76
C ASN A 7 -4.59 -7.66 5.55
N ARG A 8 -4.65 -7.58 6.87
CA ARG A 8 -4.15 -8.62 7.76
C ARG A 8 -4.87 -9.96 7.64
N PHE A 9 -6.03 -9.97 7.01
CA PHE A 9 -6.82 -11.19 6.81
C PHE A 9 -6.59 -11.80 5.44
N GLY A 10 -5.65 -11.26 4.66
CA GLY A 10 -5.36 -11.75 3.32
C GLY A 10 -6.33 -11.29 2.25
N GLU A 11 -7.19 -10.33 2.56
CA GLU A 11 -8.14 -9.79 1.60
C GLU A 11 -7.49 -8.64 0.83
N ALA A 12 -7.60 -8.66 -0.50
CA ALA A 12 -7.02 -7.64 -1.37
C ALA A 12 -8.10 -6.73 -1.93
N LYS A 13 -7.78 -5.43 -1.96
CA LYS A 13 -8.66 -4.41 -2.51
C LYS A 13 -7.90 -3.61 -3.56
N GLN A 14 -8.53 -3.39 -4.71
CA GLN A 14 -7.95 -2.53 -5.75
C GLN A 14 -7.99 -1.09 -5.29
N ILE A 15 -6.83 -0.42 -5.33
CA ILE A 15 -6.69 0.97 -4.88
C ILE A 15 -6.69 1.93 -6.05
N ALA A 16 -5.89 1.63 -7.10
CA ALA A 16 -5.73 2.55 -8.22
C ALA A 16 -5.14 1.83 -9.43
N ARG A 17 -5.30 2.45 -10.59
CA ARG A 17 -4.57 2.08 -11.80
C ARG A 17 -3.43 3.08 -11.94
N CYS A 18 -2.21 2.57 -12.13
CA CYS A 18 -1.00 3.39 -12.19
C CYS A 18 -0.26 3.16 -13.48
N GLU A 19 0.35 4.21 -14.03
CA GLU A 19 1.13 4.13 -15.27
C GLU A 19 2.61 3.95 -14.99
N ASN A 20 3.08 4.44 -13.83
CA ASN A 20 4.50 4.39 -13.47
C ASN A 20 4.65 4.33 -11.94
N LYS A 21 5.91 4.25 -11.47
CA LYS A 21 6.21 4.19 -10.05
C LYS A 21 5.79 5.44 -9.28
N ASP A 22 5.87 6.60 -9.90
CA ASP A 22 5.47 7.85 -9.23
C ASP A 22 3.99 7.82 -8.90
N ASP A 23 3.17 7.29 -9.82
CA ASP A 23 1.73 7.11 -9.58
C ASP A 23 1.48 6.15 -8.43
N VAL A 24 2.27 5.07 -8.36
CA VAL A 24 2.14 4.07 -7.28
C VAL A 24 2.41 4.74 -5.92
N TYR A 25 3.52 5.45 -5.79
CA TYR A 25 3.88 6.09 -4.52
C TYR A 25 2.87 7.17 -4.13
N ARG A 26 2.37 7.94 -5.10
CA ARG A 26 1.34 8.94 -4.85
C ARG A 26 0.05 8.30 -4.36
N SER A 27 -0.37 7.21 -5.00
CA SER A 27 -1.60 6.50 -4.61
C SER A 27 -1.47 5.86 -3.24
N ILE A 28 -0.32 5.31 -2.91
CA ILE A 28 -0.04 4.77 -1.57
C ILE A 28 -0.10 5.89 -0.53
N ASP A 29 0.53 7.03 -0.81
CA ASP A 29 0.53 8.17 0.12
C ASP A 29 -0.88 8.69 0.38
N ASP A 30 -1.69 8.84 -0.66
CA ASP A 30 -3.08 9.27 -0.52
C ASP A 30 -3.89 8.27 0.31
N PHE A 31 -3.72 6.99 0.04
CA PHE A 31 -4.40 5.94 0.81
C PHE A 31 -4.00 5.98 2.28
N ILE A 32 -2.71 6.13 2.56
CA ILE A 32 -2.19 6.19 3.93
C ILE A 32 -2.76 7.40 4.68
N LYS A 33 -2.82 8.55 4.04
CA LYS A 33 -3.38 9.75 4.67
C LYS A 33 -4.84 9.55 5.05
N GLN A 34 -5.62 8.97 4.15
CA GLN A 34 -7.03 8.69 4.43
C GLN A 34 -7.20 7.62 5.51
N ALA A 35 -6.41 6.57 5.45
CA ALA A 35 -6.47 5.49 6.44
C ALA A 35 -6.07 5.98 7.83
N ASN A 36 -5.01 6.79 7.92
CA ASN A 36 -4.56 7.34 9.20
C ASN A 36 -5.59 8.28 9.81
N ALA A 37 -6.25 9.08 8.97
CA ALA A 37 -7.31 9.98 9.44
C ALA A 37 -8.52 9.21 9.99
N ALA A 38 -8.77 7.99 9.48
CA ALA A 38 -9.88 7.17 9.92
C ALA A 38 -9.54 6.26 11.11
N LYS A 39 -8.26 6.14 11.48
CA LYS A 39 -7.85 5.27 12.58
C LYS A 39 -8.29 5.84 13.93
N PRO A 40 -8.66 4.96 14.89
CA PRO A 40 -8.98 5.39 16.25
C PRO A 40 -7.77 6.07 16.90
N LYS A 41 -8.05 6.99 17.80
CA LYS A 41 -7.01 7.64 18.59
C LYS A 41 -6.23 6.58 19.37
N GLY A 42 -4.90 6.64 19.29
CA GLY A 42 -4.02 5.68 19.95
C GLY A 42 -3.55 4.56 19.06
N SER A 43 -4.14 4.36 17.88
CA SER A 43 -3.66 3.40 16.91
C SER A 43 -2.37 3.88 16.25
N LYS A 44 -1.46 2.94 15.96
CA LYS A 44 -0.20 3.27 15.28
C LYS A 44 -0.49 3.59 13.81
N PRO A 45 -0.11 4.79 13.32
CA PRO A 45 -0.35 5.14 11.92
C PRO A 45 0.63 4.44 10.97
N PHE A 46 0.23 4.31 9.71
CA PHE A 46 1.15 3.91 8.66
C PHE A 46 2.18 5.01 8.41
N LYS A 47 3.36 4.61 7.97
CA LYS A 47 4.46 5.55 7.68
C LYS A 47 4.47 5.89 6.20
N SER A 48 4.19 7.13 5.86
CA SER A 48 4.18 7.57 4.46
C SER A 48 5.55 7.98 3.94
N TYR A 49 6.50 8.23 4.84
CA TYR A 49 7.83 8.72 4.48
C TYR A 49 8.86 7.61 4.31
N TYR A 50 8.49 6.38 4.59
CA TYR A 50 9.43 5.25 4.52
C TYR A 50 8.70 4.04 3.95
N ILE A 51 8.90 3.83 2.65
CA ILE A 51 8.29 2.73 1.93
C ILE A 51 9.41 1.86 1.39
N ARG A 52 9.43 0.60 1.79
CA ARG A 52 10.35 -0.39 1.23
C ARG A 52 9.63 -1.18 0.15
N SER A 53 10.35 -1.55 -0.89
CA SER A 53 9.79 -2.36 -1.95
C SER A 53 10.68 -3.55 -2.27
N TRP A 54 10.07 -4.64 -2.70
CA TRP A 54 10.78 -5.83 -3.16
C TRP A 54 9.93 -6.56 -4.17
N GLU A 55 10.56 -7.45 -4.95
CA GLU A 55 9.85 -8.28 -5.91
C GLU A 55 9.71 -9.69 -5.37
N GLN A 56 8.50 -10.25 -5.48
CA GLN A 56 8.19 -11.60 -5.04
C GLN A 56 6.98 -12.12 -5.80
N ASP A 57 7.06 -13.34 -6.30
CA ASP A 57 5.95 -14.02 -7.00
C ASP A 57 5.39 -13.21 -8.18
N GLY A 58 6.28 -12.54 -8.93
CA GLY A 58 5.87 -11.77 -10.10
C GLY A 58 5.19 -10.44 -9.77
N LYS A 59 5.22 -10.03 -8.52
CA LYS A 59 4.61 -8.79 -8.05
C LYS A 59 5.65 -7.92 -7.37
N THR A 60 5.45 -6.60 -7.41
CA THR A 60 6.23 -5.67 -6.60
C THR A 60 5.43 -5.34 -5.35
N TRP A 61 6.01 -5.62 -4.20
CA TRP A 61 5.39 -5.42 -2.89
C TRP A 61 5.93 -4.15 -2.24
N TYR A 62 5.08 -3.49 -1.45
CA TYR A 62 5.44 -2.25 -0.76
C TYR A 62 5.05 -2.37 0.71
N ASP A 63 6.01 -2.11 1.60
CA ASP A 63 5.82 -2.13 3.05
C ASP A 63 5.74 -0.70 3.56
N VAL A 64 4.71 -0.42 4.35
CA VAL A 64 4.47 0.92 4.91
C VAL A 64 4.59 0.92 6.43
N GLY A 65 5.40 0.00 6.95
CA GLY A 65 5.65 -0.10 8.40
C GLY A 65 4.69 -1.03 9.13
N SER A 66 3.86 -1.78 8.40
CA SER A 66 3.01 -2.81 8.97
C SER A 66 3.65 -4.18 8.73
N HIS A 67 3.47 -5.10 9.67
CA HIS A 67 3.95 -6.48 9.51
C HIS A 67 2.90 -7.40 8.88
N VAL A 68 1.68 -6.92 8.70
CA VAL A 68 0.54 -7.74 8.28
C VAL A 68 -0.26 -7.13 7.14
N GLU A 69 0.03 -5.89 6.77
CA GLU A 69 -0.69 -5.16 5.72
C GLU A 69 0.31 -4.62 4.71
N PHE A 70 0.08 -4.89 3.43
CA PHE A 70 1.02 -4.56 2.37
C PHE A 70 0.29 -4.04 1.14
N PHE A 71 1.00 -3.28 0.32
CA PHE A 71 0.55 -2.97 -1.03
C PHE A 71 1.33 -3.82 -2.02
N TYR A 72 0.73 -4.10 -3.15
CA TYR A 72 1.46 -4.72 -4.26
C TYR A 72 0.89 -4.28 -5.60
N THR A 73 1.70 -4.39 -6.65
CA THR A 73 1.26 -4.07 -7.99
C THR A 73 1.22 -5.31 -8.86
N THR A 74 0.27 -5.35 -9.79
CA THR A 74 0.18 -6.35 -10.84
C THR A 74 0.29 -5.65 -12.18
N GLU A 75 0.68 -6.40 -13.22
CA GLU A 75 0.84 -5.82 -14.56
C GLU A 75 -0.49 -5.39 -15.18
N LYS A 76 -1.58 -5.97 -14.77
CA LYS A 76 -2.90 -5.66 -15.31
C LYS A 76 -3.68 -4.73 -14.42
#